data_1edacd049bd8abe8717d46d19f85bb2a
#
_entry.id   1edacd049bd8abe8717d46d19f85bb2a
#
_cell.length_a   1.000
_cell.length_b   1.000
_cell.length_c   1.000
_cell.angle_alpha   90.00
_cell.angle_beta   90.00
_cell.angle_gamma   90.00
#
_symmetry.space_group_name_H-M   'P 1'
#
loop_
_entity.id
_entity.type
_entity.pdbx_description
1 polymer ?
#
loop_
_entity_poly.entity_id
_entity_poly.type
_entity_poly.pdbx_seq_one_letter_code
_entity_poly.pdbx_strand_id
1 'polypeptide(L)'
;MLAPQPGMAVLRCFQPMSSRLSDYDYTLPEELIAQRPLARRDESRMMVLHRSGERIEHRKFAELGEFLTSRDLLVLNNTRVLSARRFSDDGKVEFLFLERLGPTRWKCLLKPGRKMRVGGAAKINGATARVEEICPGGERVISLDREENLFAGGAIPLPPYIERLADPSDIERYQTVFAEVPGAIAAPTAGLHFTPEILGRLPHTFITLHVGAGTFQPVKTEEIGDHRMHAEQFSISESAATAINAAERIVAVGTTTVRVLESAARRDGALIEQRGETNIFIHPPAKIRQIDSLLTNFHLPRSTLLMLVSAFAGREFLLAAYAEAIRERYRFYSYGDCMLIV
;
A
#
# COMPACT_ATOMS: atom_id res chain seq x y z
N MET A 1 -2.92 -11.73 63.90
CA MET A 1 -3.47 -12.26 62.62
C MET A 1 -4.13 -11.10 61.90
N LEU A 2 -3.44 -10.52 60.91
CA LEU A 2 -3.95 -9.46 60.05
C LEU A 2 -4.45 -10.12 58.78
N ALA A 3 -5.74 -9.88 58.43
CA ALA A 3 -6.37 -10.39 57.21
C ALA A 3 -5.77 -9.70 55.95
N PRO A 4 -5.66 -10.41 54.81
CA PRO A 4 -5.18 -9.80 53.56
C PRO A 4 -6.27 -8.89 52.98
N GLN A 5 -5.83 -7.71 52.53
CA GLN A 5 -6.68 -6.76 51.80
C GLN A 5 -7.00 -7.28 50.38
N PRO A 6 -8.24 -7.09 49.86
CA PRO A 6 -8.58 -7.50 48.50
C PRO A 6 -7.88 -6.61 47.46
N GLY A 7 -7.26 -7.29 46.51
CA GLY A 7 -6.59 -6.63 45.39
C GLY A 7 -7.56 -5.76 44.60
N MET A 8 -7.14 -4.52 44.32
CA MET A 8 -7.80 -3.62 43.39
C MET A 8 -7.78 -4.27 41.98
N ALA A 9 -8.93 -4.74 41.54
CA ALA A 9 -9.14 -5.05 40.15
C ALA A 9 -9.01 -3.75 39.37
N VAL A 10 -7.95 -3.64 38.52
CA VAL A 10 -7.84 -2.58 37.56
C VAL A 10 -8.98 -2.76 36.56
N LEU A 11 -10.03 -1.99 36.72
CA LEU A 11 -11.06 -1.81 35.70
C LEU A 11 -10.37 -1.30 34.44
N ARG A 12 -10.16 -2.19 33.48
CA ARG A 12 -9.87 -1.76 32.10
C ARG A 12 -11.10 -0.98 31.64
N CYS A 13 -11.01 0.33 31.63
CA CYS A 13 -12.00 1.19 31.01
C CYS A 13 -12.20 0.68 29.58
N PHE A 14 -13.40 0.25 29.27
CA PHE A 14 -13.85 0.10 27.89
C PHE A 14 -13.78 1.47 27.24
N GLN A 15 -12.67 1.74 26.53
CA GLN A 15 -12.63 2.92 25.68
C GLN A 15 -13.63 2.71 24.54
N PRO A 16 -14.46 3.71 24.21
CA PRO A 16 -15.38 3.59 23.09
C PRO A 16 -14.57 3.27 21.83
N MET A 17 -15.09 2.33 21.02
CA MET A 17 -14.47 1.96 19.74
C MET A 17 -14.35 3.21 18.89
N SER A 18 -13.11 3.48 18.45
CA SER A 18 -12.80 4.63 17.64
C SER A 18 -13.46 4.50 16.26
N SER A 19 -14.47 5.33 16.00
CA SER A 19 -15.21 5.40 14.74
C SER A 19 -14.87 6.66 13.95
N ARG A 20 -14.06 7.56 14.51
CA ARG A 20 -13.77 8.86 13.92
C ARG A 20 -12.42 8.90 13.23
N LEU A 21 -12.38 9.61 12.12
CA LEU A 21 -11.15 9.87 11.36
C LEU A 21 -10.09 10.58 12.22
N SER A 22 -10.52 11.51 13.07
CA SER A 22 -9.65 12.24 14.00
C SER A 22 -8.90 11.36 15.00
N ASP A 23 -9.40 10.15 15.29
CA ASP A 23 -8.75 9.22 16.19
C ASP A 23 -7.51 8.54 15.57
N TYR A 24 -7.32 8.71 14.28
CA TYR A 24 -6.18 8.20 13.50
C TYR A 24 -5.29 9.32 12.98
N ASP A 25 -5.26 10.44 13.72
CA ASP A 25 -4.45 11.59 13.35
C ASP A 25 -3.15 11.65 14.16
N TYR A 26 -2.13 12.21 13.54
CA TYR A 26 -0.86 12.54 14.18
C TYR A 26 -0.17 13.67 13.41
N THR A 27 0.67 14.44 14.07
CA THR A 27 1.43 15.53 13.45
C THR A 27 2.74 14.98 12.89
N LEU A 28 2.92 15.06 11.57
CA LEU A 28 4.15 14.67 10.89
C LEU A 28 4.89 15.91 10.39
N PRO A 29 6.14 16.15 10.82
CA PRO A 29 7.00 17.15 10.22
C PRO A 29 7.30 16.83 8.74
N GLU A 30 7.13 17.81 7.87
CA GLU A 30 7.26 17.63 6.40
C GLU A 30 8.66 17.14 6.01
N GLU A 31 9.70 17.56 6.72
CA GLU A 31 11.09 17.16 6.49
C GLU A 31 11.35 15.66 6.72
N LEU A 32 10.44 14.94 7.39
CA LEU A 32 10.52 13.50 7.56
C LEU A 32 9.92 12.72 6.38
N ILE A 33 9.21 13.38 5.47
CA ILE A 33 8.67 12.76 4.26
C ILE A 33 9.79 12.52 3.25
N ALA A 34 10.09 11.26 3.00
CA ALA A 34 11.20 10.88 2.11
C ALA A 34 10.91 11.26 0.65
N GLN A 35 11.62 12.24 0.13
CA GLN A 35 11.49 12.69 -1.26
C GLN A 35 12.29 11.81 -2.24
N ARG A 36 13.30 11.07 -1.77
CA ARG A 36 14.16 10.18 -2.56
C ARG A 36 14.45 8.88 -1.81
N PRO A 37 14.63 7.76 -2.53
CA PRO A 37 15.09 6.52 -1.89
C PRO A 37 16.52 6.68 -1.38
N LEU A 38 16.91 5.83 -0.42
CA LEU A 38 18.31 5.67 -0.01
C LEU A 38 19.14 5.08 -1.17
N ALA A 39 20.45 5.17 -1.10
CA ALA A 39 21.34 4.62 -2.14
C ALA A 39 21.12 3.11 -2.29
N ARG A 40 21.12 2.38 -1.19
CA ARG A 40 20.77 0.96 -1.14
C ARG A 40 19.39 0.76 -0.52
N ARG A 41 18.66 -0.25 -1.00
CA ARG A 41 17.30 -0.56 -0.53
C ARG A 41 17.29 -1.04 0.93
N ASP A 42 18.27 -1.85 1.30
CA ASP A 42 18.40 -2.52 2.59
C ASP A 42 19.02 -1.64 3.70
N GLU A 43 19.42 -0.42 3.38
CA GLU A 43 19.92 0.57 4.37
C GLU A 43 18.80 1.25 5.16
N SER A 44 17.52 1.10 4.76
CA SER A 44 16.39 1.67 5.48
C SER A 44 16.36 1.16 6.93
N ARG A 45 15.91 2.03 7.83
CA ARG A 45 15.65 1.65 9.23
C ARG A 45 14.38 0.80 9.29
N MET A 46 14.36 -0.12 10.22
CA MET A 46 13.21 -0.97 10.52
C MET A 46 12.87 -0.84 12.00
N MET A 47 11.66 -0.38 12.30
CA MET A 47 11.13 -0.38 13.66
C MET A 47 10.40 -1.70 13.90
N VAL A 48 10.86 -2.49 14.86
CA VAL A 48 10.23 -3.76 15.22
C VAL A 48 9.27 -3.52 16.36
N LEU A 49 8.00 -3.84 16.14
CA LEU A 49 6.91 -3.70 17.10
C LEU A 49 6.50 -5.08 17.62
N HIS A 50 6.80 -5.38 18.87
CA HIS A 50 6.36 -6.60 19.55
C HIS A 50 4.99 -6.33 20.18
N ARG A 51 3.92 -6.87 19.58
CA ARG A 51 2.54 -6.72 20.11
C ARG A 51 2.37 -7.30 21.51
N SER A 52 3.08 -8.41 21.76
CA SER A 52 3.15 -8.98 23.11
C SER A 52 4.11 -8.14 23.95
N GLY A 53 3.58 -7.41 24.92
CA GLY A 53 4.36 -6.57 25.84
C GLY A 53 4.66 -5.16 25.32
N GLU A 54 4.12 -4.77 24.16
CA GLU A 54 4.20 -3.40 23.61
C GLU A 54 5.64 -2.83 23.58
N ARG A 55 6.61 -3.65 23.13
CA ARG A 55 8.02 -3.28 23.06
C ARG A 55 8.41 -2.84 21.67
N ILE A 56 9.25 -1.80 21.58
CA ILE A 56 9.79 -1.25 20.34
C ILE A 56 11.29 -1.52 20.28
N GLU A 57 11.79 -1.94 19.12
CA GLU A 57 13.22 -2.04 18.80
C GLU A 57 13.55 -1.26 17.54
N HIS A 58 14.74 -0.69 17.47
CA HIS A 58 15.26 0.00 16.30
C HIS A 58 16.32 -0.86 15.61
N ARG A 59 16.10 -1.17 14.35
CA ARG A 59 16.94 -2.06 13.53
C ARG A 59 17.18 -1.46 12.15
N LYS A 60 17.95 -2.14 11.33
CA LYS A 60 18.03 -1.94 9.88
C LYS A 60 17.26 -3.02 9.16
N PHE A 61 16.76 -2.71 7.97
CA PHE A 61 16.04 -3.72 7.16
C PHE A 61 16.93 -4.92 6.81
N ALA A 62 18.24 -4.70 6.63
CA ALA A 62 19.21 -5.78 6.41
C ALA A 62 19.19 -6.87 7.49
N GLU A 63 18.70 -6.55 8.70
CA GLU A 63 18.58 -7.45 9.85
C GLU A 63 17.24 -8.22 9.88
N LEU A 64 16.39 -8.06 8.85
CA LEU A 64 15.05 -8.69 8.79
C LEU A 64 15.11 -10.20 9.08
N GLY A 65 16.12 -10.88 8.55
CA GLY A 65 16.30 -12.32 8.75
C GLY A 65 16.48 -12.77 10.20
N GLU A 66 16.86 -11.86 11.11
CA GLU A 66 17.01 -12.18 12.54
C GLU A 66 15.64 -12.33 13.26
N PHE A 67 14.59 -11.79 12.67
CA PHE A 67 13.23 -11.83 13.19
C PHE A 67 12.36 -12.91 12.55
N LEU A 68 12.91 -13.62 11.55
CA LEU A 68 12.22 -14.65 10.79
C LEU A 68 12.87 -16.01 11.02
N THR A 69 12.06 -17.04 11.00
CA THR A 69 12.47 -18.44 11.13
C THR A 69 12.16 -19.22 9.85
N SER A 70 12.61 -20.46 9.76
CA SER A 70 12.24 -21.36 8.66
C SER A 70 10.75 -21.72 8.61
N ARG A 71 9.97 -21.34 9.64
CA ARG A 71 8.51 -21.54 9.70
C ARG A 71 7.73 -20.38 9.10
N ASP A 72 8.41 -19.24 8.87
CA ASP A 72 7.80 -18.03 8.34
C ASP A 72 7.82 -18.05 6.81
N LEU A 73 6.67 -17.82 6.19
CA LEU A 73 6.55 -17.60 4.76
C LEU A 73 6.23 -16.13 4.50
N LEU A 74 7.09 -15.43 3.76
CA LEU A 74 6.80 -14.10 3.27
C LEU A 74 5.83 -14.18 2.10
N VAL A 75 4.74 -13.43 2.18
CA VAL A 75 3.80 -13.25 1.06
C VAL A 75 3.96 -11.82 0.55
N LEU A 76 4.35 -11.68 -0.73
CA LEU A 76 4.69 -10.40 -1.35
C LEU A 76 3.77 -10.12 -2.55
N ASN A 77 3.59 -8.84 -2.85
CA ASN A 77 2.81 -8.41 -4.01
C ASN A 77 3.76 -8.14 -5.20
N ASN A 78 3.71 -8.97 -6.26
CA ASN A 78 4.57 -8.88 -7.44
C ASN A 78 4.05 -7.94 -8.52
N THR A 79 3.09 -7.09 -8.22
CA THR A 79 2.59 -6.13 -9.20
C THR A 79 3.69 -5.19 -9.68
N ARG A 80 3.66 -4.84 -10.99
CA ARG A 80 4.56 -3.87 -11.61
C ARG A 80 3.82 -2.57 -11.90
N VAL A 81 4.42 -1.45 -11.49
CA VAL A 81 3.89 -0.11 -11.76
C VAL A 81 4.06 0.25 -13.23
N LEU A 82 3.00 0.76 -13.84
CA LEU A 82 3.00 1.27 -15.21
C LEU A 82 3.61 2.68 -15.25
N SER A 83 4.26 3.03 -16.34
CA SER A 83 4.66 4.42 -16.64
C SER A 83 3.44 5.24 -17.07
N ALA A 84 2.44 5.27 -16.18
CA ALA A 84 1.07 5.70 -16.46
C ALA A 84 0.88 7.23 -16.49
N ARG A 85 1.93 8.01 -16.21
CA ARG A 85 1.91 9.47 -16.33
C ARG A 85 2.45 9.87 -17.69
N ARG A 86 1.59 10.51 -18.50
CA ARG A 86 1.92 10.92 -19.87
C ARG A 86 1.55 12.37 -20.10
N PHE A 87 2.27 13.02 -21.00
CA PHE A 87 1.87 14.31 -21.55
C PHE A 87 1.37 14.12 -22.99
N SER A 88 0.42 14.99 -23.38
CA SER A 88 0.07 15.12 -24.81
C SER A 88 1.30 15.49 -25.63
N ASP A 89 1.28 15.17 -26.94
CA ASP A 89 2.41 15.43 -27.85
C ASP A 89 2.79 16.91 -27.91
N ASP A 90 1.85 17.82 -27.63
CA ASP A 90 2.08 19.26 -27.52
C ASP A 90 2.44 19.73 -26.08
N GLY A 91 2.57 18.83 -25.14
CA GLY A 91 2.91 19.07 -23.74
C GLY A 91 1.84 19.80 -22.90
N LYS A 92 0.65 20.08 -23.46
CA LYS A 92 -0.36 20.93 -22.81
C LYS A 92 -1.32 20.20 -21.90
N VAL A 93 -1.40 18.89 -22.00
CA VAL A 93 -2.30 18.04 -21.20
C VAL A 93 -1.48 16.91 -20.58
N GLU A 94 -1.53 16.80 -19.26
CA GLU A 94 -1.03 15.68 -18.51
C GLU A 94 -2.14 14.64 -18.35
N PHE A 95 -1.82 13.39 -18.63
CA PHE A 95 -2.66 12.22 -18.43
C PHE A 95 -2.05 11.35 -17.33
N LEU A 96 -2.85 11.00 -16.33
CA LEU A 96 -2.55 9.92 -15.41
C LEU A 96 -3.58 8.80 -15.64
N PHE A 97 -3.15 7.74 -16.31
CA PHE A 97 -3.96 6.56 -16.56
C PHE A 97 -4.19 5.79 -15.26
N LEU A 98 -5.46 5.52 -14.91
CA LEU A 98 -5.84 4.92 -13.62
C LEU A 98 -6.32 3.48 -13.77
N GLU A 99 -7.16 3.23 -14.77
CA GLU A 99 -7.87 1.97 -14.93
C GLU A 99 -8.18 1.73 -16.40
N ARG A 100 -7.94 0.49 -16.86
CA ARG A 100 -8.30 0.05 -18.19
C ARG A 100 -9.75 -0.45 -18.19
N LEU A 101 -10.61 0.19 -18.96
CA LEU A 101 -12.03 -0.15 -19.09
C LEU A 101 -12.35 -0.99 -20.33
N GLY A 102 -11.39 -1.15 -21.23
CA GLY A 102 -11.55 -1.90 -22.48
C GLY A 102 -10.29 -1.81 -23.34
N PRO A 103 -10.30 -2.38 -24.55
CA PRO A 103 -9.12 -2.42 -25.43
C PRO A 103 -8.48 -1.05 -25.68
N THR A 104 -9.32 -0.02 -25.86
CA THR A 104 -8.87 1.36 -26.13
C THR A 104 -9.54 2.38 -25.19
N ARG A 105 -10.16 1.92 -24.10
CA ARG A 105 -10.88 2.79 -23.15
C ARG A 105 -10.19 2.79 -21.81
N TRP A 106 -9.95 3.99 -21.28
CA TRP A 106 -9.25 4.19 -20.01
C TRP A 106 -9.94 5.22 -19.13
N LYS A 107 -9.92 5.01 -17.84
CA LYS A 107 -10.19 6.03 -16.85
C LYS A 107 -8.90 6.75 -16.51
N CYS A 108 -8.90 8.09 -16.55
CA CYS A 108 -7.71 8.92 -16.36
C CYS A 108 -8.02 10.15 -15.49
N LEU A 109 -7.02 10.65 -14.79
CA LEU A 109 -6.98 12.04 -14.35
C LEU A 109 -6.28 12.89 -15.41
N LEU A 110 -6.82 14.06 -15.72
CA LEU A 110 -6.31 14.98 -16.74
C LEU A 110 -6.02 16.36 -16.14
N LYS A 111 -4.88 16.95 -16.48
CA LYS A 111 -4.52 18.32 -16.12
C LYS A 111 -4.06 19.12 -17.36
N PRO A 112 -4.60 20.35 -17.58
CA PRO A 112 -5.72 20.97 -16.88
C PRO A 112 -7.06 20.42 -17.32
N GLY A 113 -7.90 19.95 -16.37
CA GLY A 113 -9.20 19.34 -16.66
C GLY A 113 -10.16 20.24 -17.46
N ARG A 114 -10.05 21.58 -17.32
CA ARG A 114 -10.89 22.55 -18.05
C ARG A 114 -10.73 22.48 -19.57
N LYS A 115 -9.58 22.03 -20.08
CA LYS A 115 -9.31 21.87 -21.52
C LYS A 115 -9.84 20.56 -22.07
N MET A 116 -10.11 19.59 -21.20
CA MET A 116 -10.50 18.23 -21.57
C MET A 116 -11.94 17.97 -21.07
N ARG A 117 -12.90 18.65 -21.71
CA ARG A 117 -14.36 18.42 -21.55
C ARG A 117 -14.79 17.24 -22.41
N VAL A 118 -16.02 16.75 -22.22
CA VAL A 118 -16.59 15.72 -23.12
C VAL A 118 -16.48 16.16 -24.57
N GLY A 119 -15.99 15.28 -25.44
CA GLY A 119 -15.66 15.55 -26.84
C GLY A 119 -14.28 16.18 -27.06
N GLY A 120 -13.62 16.70 -26.02
CA GLY A 120 -12.26 17.22 -26.10
C GLY A 120 -11.27 16.11 -26.44
N ALA A 121 -10.23 16.44 -27.24
CA ALA A 121 -9.24 15.48 -27.69
C ALA A 121 -7.81 16.04 -27.57
N ALA A 122 -6.86 15.13 -27.38
CA ALA A 122 -5.42 15.42 -27.42
C ALA A 122 -4.66 14.21 -28.00
N LYS A 123 -3.46 14.42 -28.51
CA LYS A 123 -2.61 13.33 -29.02
C LYS A 123 -1.62 12.87 -27.98
N ILE A 124 -1.42 11.56 -27.90
CA ILE A 124 -0.42 10.89 -27.05
C ILE A 124 0.30 9.85 -27.89
N ASN A 125 1.61 10.04 -28.14
CA ASN A 125 2.39 9.17 -29.04
C ASN A 125 1.69 8.98 -30.40
N GLY A 126 1.11 10.05 -30.93
CA GLY A 126 0.37 10.06 -32.18
C GLY A 126 -1.03 9.41 -32.13
N ALA A 127 -1.41 8.73 -31.04
CA ALA A 127 -2.79 8.27 -30.83
C ALA A 127 -3.67 9.45 -30.41
N THR A 128 -4.94 9.45 -30.85
CA THR A 128 -5.93 10.46 -30.44
C THR A 128 -6.71 9.96 -29.24
N ALA A 129 -6.52 10.62 -28.09
CA ALA A 129 -7.31 10.41 -26.88
C ALA A 129 -8.50 11.38 -26.87
N ARG A 130 -9.73 10.87 -26.83
CA ARG A 130 -10.98 11.65 -26.76
C ARG A 130 -11.71 11.40 -25.44
N VAL A 131 -12.15 12.46 -24.80
CA VAL A 131 -12.97 12.37 -23.57
C VAL A 131 -14.39 11.98 -23.93
N GLU A 132 -14.86 10.84 -23.40
CA GLU A 132 -16.22 10.35 -23.53
C GLU A 132 -17.11 10.79 -22.37
N GLU A 133 -16.57 10.77 -21.14
CA GLU A 133 -17.31 11.00 -19.91
C GLU A 133 -16.45 11.72 -18.86
N ILE A 134 -17.11 12.48 -17.99
CA ILE A 134 -16.50 13.04 -16.78
C ILE A 134 -17.19 12.39 -15.58
N CYS A 135 -16.41 11.61 -14.79
CA CYS A 135 -16.90 10.96 -13.60
C CYS A 135 -17.12 11.95 -12.44
N PRO A 136 -17.99 11.62 -11.45
CA PRO A 136 -18.26 12.49 -10.30
C PRO A 136 -17.02 12.90 -9.49
N GLY A 137 -15.98 12.05 -9.44
CA GLY A 137 -14.70 12.32 -8.77
C GLY A 137 -13.74 13.20 -9.57
N GLY A 138 -14.12 13.60 -10.79
CA GLY A 138 -13.32 14.43 -11.68
C GLY A 138 -12.40 13.64 -12.63
N GLU A 139 -12.39 12.33 -12.55
CA GLU A 139 -11.76 11.45 -13.53
C GLU A 139 -12.49 11.54 -14.88
N ARG A 140 -11.82 11.18 -15.97
CA ARG A 140 -12.38 11.11 -17.31
C ARG A 140 -12.29 9.70 -17.84
N VAL A 141 -13.34 9.26 -18.50
CA VAL A 141 -13.26 8.12 -19.40
C VAL A 141 -12.84 8.65 -20.76
N ILE A 142 -11.75 8.10 -21.29
CA ILE A 142 -11.25 8.43 -22.63
C ILE A 142 -11.29 7.20 -23.53
N SER A 143 -11.50 7.42 -24.82
CA SER A 143 -11.21 6.45 -25.88
C SER A 143 -9.97 6.86 -26.66
N LEU A 144 -9.21 5.86 -27.08
CA LEU A 144 -8.04 5.98 -27.94
C LEU A 144 -8.38 5.41 -29.32
N ASP A 145 -7.91 6.02 -30.38
CA ASP A 145 -8.03 5.45 -31.74
C ASP A 145 -7.08 4.25 -31.94
N ARG A 146 -6.01 4.16 -31.14
CA ARG A 146 -5.08 3.03 -31.06
C ARG A 146 -4.36 3.03 -29.71
N GLU A 147 -3.85 1.88 -29.26
CA GLU A 147 -3.21 1.73 -27.94
C GLU A 147 -1.71 1.41 -28.03
N GLU A 148 -1.18 1.25 -29.24
CA GLU A 148 0.22 0.90 -29.45
C GLU A 148 1.16 1.90 -28.78
N ASN A 149 2.12 1.40 -28.00
CA ASN A 149 3.12 2.21 -27.30
C ASN A 149 2.59 3.29 -26.36
N LEU A 150 1.35 3.17 -25.85
CA LEU A 150 0.71 4.16 -24.99
C LEU A 150 1.61 4.62 -23.83
N PHE A 151 2.30 3.69 -23.18
CA PHE A 151 3.15 3.96 -22.02
C PHE A 151 4.63 4.16 -22.37
N ALA A 152 5.03 4.04 -23.65
CA ALA A 152 6.41 4.26 -24.06
C ALA A 152 6.84 5.71 -23.80
N GLY A 153 7.96 5.91 -23.09
CA GLY A 153 8.42 7.24 -22.66
C GLY A 153 7.54 7.92 -21.62
N GLY A 154 6.63 7.19 -20.97
CA GLY A 154 5.87 7.68 -19.83
C GLY A 154 6.71 7.76 -18.57
N ALA A 155 6.25 8.55 -17.60
CA ALA A 155 6.85 8.64 -16.28
C ALA A 155 6.09 7.77 -15.26
N ILE A 156 6.81 7.31 -14.25
CA ILE A 156 6.22 6.66 -13.08
C ILE A 156 5.33 7.68 -12.34
N PRO A 157 4.10 7.32 -11.98
CA PRO A 157 3.20 8.18 -11.23
C PRO A 157 3.59 8.21 -9.75
N LEU A 158 4.57 9.04 -9.39
CA LEU A 158 4.94 9.22 -7.97
C LEU A 158 3.75 9.77 -7.18
N PRO A 159 3.61 9.37 -5.90
CA PRO A 159 2.58 9.87 -5.01
C PRO A 159 2.66 11.39 -4.80
N PRO A 160 1.54 12.07 -4.49
CA PRO A 160 1.49 13.53 -4.40
C PRO A 160 2.37 14.14 -3.28
N TYR A 161 2.72 13.37 -2.25
CA TYR A 161 3.63 13.82 -1.17
C TYR A 161 5.12 13.77 -1.57
N ILE A 162 5.44 13.22 -2.75
CA ILE A 162 6.75 13.38 -3.40
C ILE A 162 6.64 14.59 -4.32
N GLU A 163 7.11 15.73 -3.85
CA GLU A 163 6.89 17.04 -4.46
C GLU A 163 7.88 17.39 -5.59
N ARG A 164 8.47 16.38 -6.20
CA ARG A 164 9.35 16.53 -7.36
C ARG A 164 8.80 15.77 -8.56
N LEU A 165 9.29 16.12 -9.73
CA LEU A 165 9.04 15.32 -10.93
C LEU A 165 9.76 13.97 -10.80
N ALA A 166 9.17 12.95 -11.42
CA ALA A 166 9.83 11.67 -11.55
C ALA A 166 11.08 11.84 -12.43
N ASP A 167 12.19 11.27 -12.00
CA ASP A 167 13.42 11.19 -12.78
C ASP A 167 13.64 9.75 -13.30
N PRO A 168 14.60 9.54 -14.22
CA PRO A 168 14.82 8.19 -14.78
C PRO A 168 15.11 7.10 -13.77
N SER A 169 15.69 7.44 -12.61
CA SER A 169 15.97 6.46 -11.56
C SER A 169 14.69 5.91 -10.90
N ASP A 170 13.58 6.68 -10.90
CA ASP A 170 12.32 6.23 -10.35
C ASP A 170 11.70 5.06 -11.12
N ILE A 171 12.05 4.89 -12.41
CA ILE A 171 11.58 3.75 -13.21
C ILE A 171 12.00 2.42 -12.55
N GLU A 172 13.20 2.39 -12.00
CA GLU A 172 13.74 1.24 -11.29
C GLU A 172 13.43 1.31 -9.78
N ARG A 173 13.61 2.50 -9.16
CA ARG A 173 13.57 2.62 -7.70
C ARG A 173 12.15 2.63 -7.13
N TYR A 174 11.13 3.01 -7.90
CA TYR A 174 9.72 2.90 -7.54
C TYR A 174 9.09 1.58 -8.02
N GLN A 175 9.92 0.53 -8.14
CA GLN A 175 9.56 -0.86 -8.41
C GLN A 175 10.22 -1.76 -7.38
N THR A 176 9.54 -2.84 -7.00
CA THR A 176 10.18 -3.93 -6.23
C THR A 176 11.12 -4.72 -7.12
N VAL A 177 12.14 -5.36 -6.54
CA VAL A 177 13.08 -6.23 -7.28
C VAL A 177 12.40 -7.48 -7.86
N PHE A 178 11.18 -7.77 -7.40
CA PHE A 178 10.34 -8.89 -7.84
C PHE A 178 9.09 -8.43 -8.59
N ALA A 179 9.03 -7.18 -9.07
CA ALA A 179 7.91 -6.68 -9.85
C ALA A 179 7.81 -7.40 -11.20
N GLU A 180 6.71 -8.10 -11.44
CA GLU A 180 6.52 -8.98 -12.60
C GLU A 180 5.25 -8.61 -13.38
N VAL A 181 4.08 -8.60 -12.75
CA VAL A 181 2.77 -8.47 -13.40
C VAL A 181 2.39 -7.01 -13.56
N PRO A 182 2.38 -6.43 -14.80
CA PRO A 182 2.07 -5.03 -15.01
C PRO A 182 0.60 -4.71 -14.76
N GLY A 183 0.30 -3.54 -14.16
CA GLY A 183 -1.09 -3.10 -13.94
C GLY A 183 -1.28 -2.09 -12.81
N ALA A 184 -0.28 -1.90 -11.95
CA ALA A 184 -0.39 -0.97 -10.83
C ALA A 184 -0.10 0.48 -11.20
N ILE A 185 -0.72 1.41 -10.48
CA ILE A 185 -0.42 2.85 -10.52
C ILE A 185 0.52 3.24 -9.37
N ALA A 186 0.51 2.47 -8.28
CA ALA A 186 1.42 2.67 -7.16
C ALA A 186 2.19 1.40 -6.82
N ALA A 187 3.42 1.55 -6.33
CA ALA A 187 4.22 0.42 -5.89
C ALA A 187 3.73 -0.16 -4.56
N PRO A 188 3.85 -1.48 -4.33
CA PRO A 188 3.71 -2.08 -3.01
C PRO A 188 4.94 -1.73 -2.17
N THR A 189 4.92 -0.54 -1.55
CA THR A 189 6.10 0.17 -1.04
C THR A 189 6.90 -0.58 0.02
N ALA A 190 6.25 -1.44 0.83
CA ALA A 190 6.95 -2.30 1.77
C ALA A 190 7.92 -3.30 1.10
N GLY A 191 7.68 -3.62 -0.18
CA GLY A 191 8.57 -4.44 -0.98
C GLY A 191 9.80 -3.72 -1.52
N LEU A 192 9.84 -2.38 -1.46
CA LEU A 192 10.95 -1.59 -2.01
C LEU A 192 12.25 -1.74 -1.22
N HIS A 193 12.19 -2.22 0.00
CA HIS A 193 13.34 -2.44 0.87
C HIS A 193 14.13 -3.70 0.51
N PHE A 194 13.49 -4.65 -0.16
CA PHE A 194 14.14 -5.92 -0.52
C PHE A 194 15.22 -5.72 -1.59
N THR A 195 16.31 -6.46 -1.41
CA THR A 195 17.30 -6.76 -2.46
C THR A 195 17.13 -8.22 -2.89
N PRO A 196 17.63 -8.60 -4.09
CA PRO A 196 17.60 -10.01 -4.51
C PRO A 196 18.28 -10.95 -3.51
N GLU A 197 19.36 -10.48 -2.85
CA GLU A 197 20.13 -11.26 -1.89
C GLU A 197 19.35 -11.53 -0.60
N ILE A 198 18.61 -10.54 -0.08
CA ILE A 198 17.75 -10.73 1.10
C ILE A 198 16.59 -11.65 0.76
N LEU A 199 15.92 -11.40 -0.36
CA LEU A 199 14.78 -12.19 -0.79
C LEU A 199 15.15 -13.65 -1.02
N GLY A 200 16.29 -13.92 -1.68
CA GLY A 200 16.75 -15.28 -1.99
C GLY A 200 17.11 -16.14 -0.78
N ARG A 201 17.24 -15.55 0.41
CA ARG A 201 17.53 -16.27 1.67
C ARG A 201 16.28 -16.60 2.48
N LEU A 202 15.13 -16.07 2.13
CA LEU A 202 13.91 -16.18 2.93
C LEU A 202 12.84 -16.97 2.15
N PRO A 203 12.13 -17.91 2.80
CA PRO A 203 10.98 -18.58 2.18
C PRO A 203 9.95 -17.53 1.78
N HIS A 204 9.51 -17.54 0.51
CA HIS A 204 8.58 -16.56 0.03
C HIS A 204 7.68 -17.06 -1.10
N THR A 205 6.55 -16.40 -1.27
CA THR A 205 5.63 -16.59 -2.39
C THR A 205 5.02 -15.26 -2.82
N PHE A 206 4.40 -15.23 -3.99
CA PHE A 206 3.85 -14.00 -4.57
C PHE A 206 2.34 -14.12 -4.79
N ILE A 207 1.67 -13.02 -4.49
CA ILE A 207 0.33 -12.71 -4.96
C ILE A 207 0.40 -11.47 -5.83
N THR A 208 -0.64 -11.19 -6.60
CA THR A 208 -0.76 -9.93 -7.34
C THR A 208 -1.95 -9.14 -6.82
N LEU A 209 -1.75 -7.85 -6.53
CA LEU A 209 -2.82 -6.87 -6.40
C LEU A 209 -2.37 -5.60 -7.10
N HIS A 210 -3.16 -5.15 -8.07
CA HIS A 210 -2.89 -3.92 -8.81
C HIS A 210 -3.34 -2.71 -7.99
N VAL A 211 -2.35 -2.02 -7.38
CA VAL A 211 -2.60 -0.87 -6.52
C VAL A 211 -3.08 0.31 -7.37
N GLY A 212 -4.29 0.76 -7.10
CA GLY A 212 -4.89 1.90 -7.77
C GLY A 212 -4.50 3.25 -7.17
N ALA A 213 -4.84 4.34 -7.87
CA ALA A 213 -4.59 5.71 -7.40
C ALA A 213 -5.41 6.09 -6.15
N GLY A 214 -6.46 5.34 -5.84
CA GLY A 214 -7.28 5.54 -4.63
C GLY A 214 -6.48 5.43 -3.32
N THR A 215 -5.38 4.67 -3.34
CA THR A 215 -4.48 4.54 -2.16
C THR A 215 -3.86 5.87 -1.73
N PHE A 216 -3.77 6.85 -2.63
CA PHE A 216 -3.25 8.19 -2.33
C PHE A 216 -4.33 9.21 -1.98
N GLN A 217 -5.61 8.82 -2.02
CA GLN A 217 -6.69 9.73 -1.67
C GLN A 217 -6.92 9.71 -0.15
N PRO A 218 -7.00 10.89 0.49
CA PRO A 218 -7.34 10.97 1.89
C PRO A 218 -8.79 10.53 2.12
N VAL A 219 -9.06 9.96 3.29
CA VAL A 219 -10.44 9.72 3.75
C VAL A 219 -11.10 11.09 3.94
N LYS A 220 -12.31 11.26 3.41
CA LYS A 220 -13.03 12.54 3.41
C LYS A 220 -14.20 12.58 4.40
N THR A 221 -14.57 11.43 4.95
CA THR A 221 -15.68 11.28 5.90
C THR A 221 -15.13 11.31 7.32
N GLU A 222 -15.78 12.02 8.25
CA GLU A 222 -15.39 12.02 9.66
C GLU A 222 -15.73 10.67 10.32
N GLU A 223 -16.88 10.09 10.01
CA GLU A 223 -17.22 8.74 10.41
C GLU A 223 -16.56 7.74 9.42
N ILE A 224 -15.64 6.93 9.93
CA ILE A 224 -14.86 6.00 9.08
C ILE A 224 -15.72 4.93 8.40
N GLY A 225 -16.85 4.55 9.01
CA GLY A 225 -17.80 3.59 8.44
C GLY A 225 -18.46 4.04 7.14
N ASP A 226 -18.47 5.35 6.87
CA ASP A 226 -19.05 5.92 5.63
C ASP A 226 -18.06 5.93 4.47
N HIS A 227 -16.79 5.64 4.73
CA HIS A 227 -15.76 5.61 3.70
C HIS A 227 -15.96 4.42 2.75
N ARG A 228 -15.83 4.67 1.44
CA ARG A 228 -15.91 3.65 0.40
C ARG A 228 -14.56 3.43 -0.24
N MET A 229 -14.05 2.20 -0.13
CA MET A 229 -12.82 1.80 -0.81
C MET A 229 -13.05 1.59 -2.30
N HIS A 230 -12.07 1.97 -3.11
CA HIS A 230 -12.04 1.57 -4.52
C HIS A 230 -11.75 0.07 -4.62
N ALA A 231 -12.38 -0.59 -5.58
CA ALA A 231 -12.07 -1.98 -5.89
C ALA A 231 -10.70 -2.06 -6.59
N GLU A 232 -9.90 -3.05 -6.20
CA GLU A 232 -8.60 -3.35 -6.80
C GLU A 232 -8.55 -4.83 -7.19
N GLN A 233 -8.07 -5.09 -8.40
CA GLN A 233 -7.98 -6.45 -8.93
C GLN A 233 -6.81 -7.20 -8.29
N PHE A 234 -7.06 -8.45 -7.93
CA PHE A 234 -6.04 -9.35 -7.39
C PHE A 234 -6.06 -10.73 -8.03
N SER A 235 -4.94 -11.43 -7.91
CA SER A 235 -4.84 -12.85 -8.24
C SER A 235 -3.93 -13.60 -7.28
N ILE A 236 -4.28 -14.86 -7.04
CA ILE A 236 -3.51 -15.84 -6.28
C ILE A 236 -3.37 -17.06 -7.18
N SER A 237 -2.15 -17.48 -7.46
CA SER A 237 -1.89 -18.70 -8.24
C SER A 237 -2.08 -19.95 -7.38
N GLU A 238 -2.25 -21.13 -8.02
CA GLU A 238 -2.31 -22.42 -7.34
C GLU A 238 -1.06 -22.66 -6.48
N SER A 239 0.12 -22.36 -7.01
CA SER A 239 1.38 -22.53 -6.29
C SER A 239 1.47 -21.62 -5.06
N ALA A 240 1.00 -20.37 -5.16
CA ALA A 240 0.95 -19.45 -4.03
C ALA A 240 -0.06 -19.93 -2.97
N ALA A 241 -1.25 -20.36 -3.39
CA ALA A 241 -2.26 -20.89 -2.48
C ALA A 241 -1.73 -22.13 -1.72
N THR A 242 -1.07 -23.04 -2.42
CA THR A 242 -0.45 -24.24 -1.84
C THR A 242 0.62 -23.88 -0.83
N ALA A 243 1.53 -22.97 -1.17
CA ALA A 243 2.60 -22.52 -0.27
C ALA A 243 2.03 -21.84 0.99
N ILE A 244 1.02 -20.97 0.84
CA ILE A 244 0.37 -20.28 1.97
C ILE A 244 -0.35 -21.27 2.88
N ASN A 245 -1.05 -22.25 2.32
CA ASN A 245 -1.74 -23.27 3.12
C ASN A 245 -0.80 -24.20 3.87
N ALA A 246 0.42 -24.42 3.37
CA ALA A 246 1.43 -25.26 4.00
C ALA A 246 2.26 -24.51 5.06
N ALA A 247 2.22 -23.18 5.08
CA ALA A 247 3.03 -22.37 6.00
C ALA A 247 2.52 -22.44 7.43
N GLU A 248 3.44 -22.51 8.39
CA GLU A 248 3.09 -22.45 9.81
C GLU A 248 2.79 -21.00 10.25
N ARG A 249 3.49 -20.02 9.67
CA ARG A 249 3.32 -18.60 9.97
C ARG A 249 3.42 -17.77 8.69
N ILE A 250 2.53 -16.81 8.56
CA ILE A 250 2.45 -15.90 7.41
C ILE A 250 2.96 -14.52 7.79
N VAL A 251 3.96 -14.04 7.07
CA VAL A 251 4.46 -12.68 7.15
C VAL A 251 4.00 -11.91 5.91
N ALA A 252 3.01 -11.03 6.09
CA ALA A 252 2.54 -10.19 5.00
C ALA A 252 3.53 -9.05 4.73
N VAL A 253 3.94 -8.88 3.48
CA VAL A 253 4.73 -7.73 3.05
C VAL A 253 3.81 -6.72 2.38
N GLY A 254 3.50 -5.66 3.13
CA GLY A 254 2.60 -4.58 2.73
C GLY A 254 1.13 -4.82 3.08
N THR A 255 0.43 -3.71 3.29
CA THR A 255 -1.03 -3.69 3.57
C THR A 255 -1.86 -4.23 2.40
N THR A 256 -1.35 -4.16 1.17
CA THR A 256 -1.97 -4.76 -0.02
C THR A 256 -2.06 -6.28 0.10
N THR A 257 -1.01 -6.93 0.59
CA THR A 257 -1.00 -8.38 0.85
C THR A 257 -2.02 -8.76 1.92
N VAL A 258 -2.10 -7.99 3.01
CA VAL A 258 -3.12 -8.21 4.05
C VAL A 258 -4.53 -8.15 3.46
N ARG A 259 -4.82 -7.13 2.64
CA ARG A 259 -6.15 -6.97 2.04
C ARG A 259 -6.52 -8.14 1.12
N VAL A 260 -5.58 -8.67 0.35
CA VAL A 260 -5.82 -9.87 -0.47
C VAL A 260 -6.11 -11.07 0.43
N LEU A 261 -5.26 -11.37 1.40
CA LEU A 261 -5.40 -12.56 2.23
C LEU A 261 -6.66 -12.55 3.08
N GLU A 262 -7.09 -11.37 3.57
CA GLU A 262 -8.33 -11.21 4.36
C GLU A 262 -9.61 -11.27 3.51
N SER A 263 -9.54 -10.95 2.20
CA SER A 263 -10.68 -10.97 1.30
C SER A 263 -10.78 -12.22 0.43
N ALA A 264 -9.71 -12.99 0.33
CA ALA A 264 -9.64 -14.16 -0.55
C ALA A 264 -10.57 -15.29 -0.10
N ALA A 265 -11.24 -15.90 -1.07
CA ALA A 265 -12.12 -17.04 -0.83
C ALA A 265 -11.32 -18.27 -0.37
N ARG A 266 -11.95 -19.05 0.52
CA ARG A 266 -11.40 -20.31 1.04
C ARG A 266 -12.41 -21.43 0.87
N ARG A 267 -11.91 -22.63 0.60
CA ARG A 267 -12.70 -23.86 0.55
C ARG A 267 -12.21 -24.78 1.68
N ASP A 268 -13.11 -25.19 2.55
CA ASP A 268 -12.80 -26.00 3.73
C ASP A 268 -11.63 -25.43 4.58
N GLY A 269 -11.58 -24.08 4.70
CA GLY A 269 -10.54 -23.35 5.40
C GLY A 269 -9.26 -23.09 4.61
N ALA A 270 -9.03 -23.77 3.49
CA ALA A 270 -7.85 -23.61 2.65
C ALA A 270 -8.02 -22.52 1.59
N LEU A 271 -6.98 -21.71 1.39
CA LEU A 271 -6.90 -20.74 0.30
C LEU A 271 -6.87 -21.48 -1.05
N ILE A 272 -7.57 -20.94 -2.03
CA ILE A 272 -7.64 -21.53 -3.38
C ILE A 272 -7.08 -20.56 -4.42
N GLU A 273 -6.64 -21.10 -5.57
CA GLU A 273 -6.36 -20.30 -6.75
C GLU A 273 -7.57 -19.46 -7.11
N GLN A 274 -7.36 -18.18 -7.36
CA GLN A 274 -8.44 -17.27 -7.71
C GLN A 274 -7.96 -15.99 -8.34
N ARG A 275 -8.88 -15.35 -9.06
CA ARG A 275 -8.82 -13.96 -9.48
C ARG A 275 -10.08 -13.25 -9.01
N GLY A 276 -9.97 -12.03 -8.58
CA GLY A 276 -11.09 -11.27 -8.06
C GLY A 276 -10.77 -9.82 -7.84
N GLU A 277 -11.69 -9.15 -7.17
CA GLU A 277 -11.55 -7.77 -6.76
C GLU A 277 -11.72 -7.66 -5.24
N THR A 278 -11.01 -6.72 -4.63
CA THR A 278 -11.19 -6.40 -3.23
C THR A 278 -11.37 -4.91 -3.03
N ASN A 279 -12.43 -4.56 -2.32
CA ASN A 279 -12.67 -3.23 -1.77
C ASN A 279 -12.74 -3.28 -0.25
N ILE A 280 -12.10 -4.27 0.36
CA ILE A 280 -12.12 -4.47 1.81
C ILE A 280 -11.54 -3.25 2.52
N PHE A 281 -12.28 -2.74 3.49
CA PHE A 281 -11.84 -1.69 4.39
C PHE A 281 -11.63 -2.27 5.79
N ILE A 282 -10.38 -2.41 6.19
CA ILE A 282 -10.00 -3.00 7.49
C ILE A 282 -9.65 -1.87 8.44
N HIS A 283 -10.35 -1.79 9.56
CA HIS A 283 -10.13 -0.86 10.65
C HIS A 283 -10.61 -1.48 11.97
N PRO A 284 -10.17 -1.03 13.14
CA PRO A 284 -10.75 -1.48 14.40
C PRO A 284 -12.29 -1.31 14.44
N PRO A 285 -13.07 -2.29 14.95
CA PRO A 285 -12.62 -3.45 15.73
C PRO A 285 -12.36 -4.73 14.91
N ALA A 286 -12.24 -4.63 13.57
CA ALA A 286 -11.97 -5.78 12.74
C ALA A 286 -10.66 -6.47 13.19
N LYS A 287 -10.68 -7.81 13.16
CA LYS A 287 -9.50 -8.62 13.50
C LYS A 287 -8.91 -9.17 12.22
N ILE A 288 -7.64 -8.92 12.01
CA ILE A 288 -6.84 -9.55 10.96
C ILE A 288 -6.46 -10.95 11.44
N ARG A 289 -6.75 -11.97 10.61
CA ARG A 289 -6.66 -13.39 11.01
C ARG A 289 -5.76 -14.22 10.11
N GLN A 290 -5.44 -13.71 8.93
CA GLN A 290 -4.77 -14.50 7.89
C GLN A 290 -3.26 -14.28 7.87
N ILE A 291 -2.74 -13.52 8.82
CA ILE A 291 -1.32 -13.23 8.95
C ILE A 291 -0.87 -13.25 10.41
N ASP A 292 0.36 -13.61 10.66
CA ASP A 292 1.00 -13.60 11.98
C ASP A 292 1.86 -12.36 12.20
N SER A 293 2.49 -11.86 11.15
CA SER A 293 3.37 -10.68 11.17
C SER A 293 3.14 -9.80 9.95
N LEU A 294 3.42 -8.52 10.10
CA LEU A 294 3.24 -7.52 9.04
C LEU A 294 4.51 -6.66 8.90
N LEU A 295 5.09 -6.67 7.71
CA LEU A 295 6.10 -5.69 7.29
C LEU A 295 5.40 -4.59 6.49
N THR A 296 5.53 -3.33 6.92
CA THR A 296 4.86 -2.19 6.26
C THR A 296 5.65 -0.89 6.43
N ASN A 297 5.40 0.11 5.58
CA ASN A 297 5.95 1.45 5.75
C ASN A 297 5.14 2.26 6.78
N PHE A 298 5.64 3.43 7.16
CA PHE A 298 4.87 4.42 7.89
C PHE A 298 3.84 5.09 6.97
N HIS A 299 2.60 5.20 7.41
CA HIS A 299 1.46 5.66 6.61
C HIS A 299 1.03 7.07 6.97
N LEU A 300 0.32 7.74 6.06
CA LEU A 300 -0.22 9.08 6.27
C LEU A 300 -1.18 9.13 7.46
N PRO A 301 -1.26 10.27 8.17
CA PRO A 301 -2.33 10.52 9.12
C PRO A 301 -3.68 10.43 8.42
N ARG A 302 -4.70 10.01 9.14
CA ARG A 302 -6.08 9.87 8.66
C ARG A 302 -6.25 8.99 7.42
N SER A 303 -5.35 8.01 7.21
CA SER A 303 -5.39 7.11 6.06
C SER A 303 -6.00 5.75 6.40
N THR A 304 -6.63 5.12 5.40
CA THR A 304 -7.14 3.76 5.50
C THR A 304 -6.06 2.74 5.86
N LEU A 305 -4.81 3.01 5.47
CA LEU A 305 -3.66 2.14 5.75
C LEU A 305 -3.23 2.24 7.22
N LEU A 306 -3.26 3.44 7.82
CA LEU A 306 -3.02 3.59 9.27
C LEU A 306 -4.08 2.86 10.09
N MET A 307 -5.34 2.89 9.63
CA MET A 307 -6.44 2.18 10.28
C MET A 307 -6.27 0.66 10.19
N LEU A 308 -5.84 0.14 9.02
CA LEU A 308 -5.56 -1.29 8.85
C LEU A 308 -4.44 -1.74 9.80
N VAL A 309 -3.34 -1.00 9.85
CA VAL A 309 -2.22 -1.34 10.75
C VAL A 309 -2.65 -1.21 12.22
N SER A 310 -3.53 -0.25 12.55
CA SER A 310 -4.13 -0.14 13.89
C SER A 310 -4.99 -1.35 14.27
N ALA A 311 -5.70 -1.94 13.30
CA ALA A 311 -6.46 -3.17 13.53
C ALA A 311 -5.56 -4.38 13.83
N PHE A 312 -4.31 -4.37 13.35
CA PHE A 312 -3.34 -5.44 13.59
C PHE A 312 -2.49 -5.23 14.84
N ALA A 313 -1.98 -4.02 15.05
CA ALA A 313 -1.04 -3.72 16.13
C ALA A 313 -1.72 -3.23 17.44
N GLY A 314 -2.95 -2.76 17.35
CA GLY A 314 -3.58 -1.93 18.38
C GLY A 314 -3.30 -0.45 18.14
N ARG A 315 -4.35 0.40 18.18
CA ARG A 315 -4.26 1.81 17.83
C ARG A 315 -3.31 2.59 18.72
N GLU A 316 -3.46 2.46 20.02
CA GLU A 316 -2.69 3.21 21.02
C GLU A 316 -1.20 2.89 20.92
N PHE A 317 -0.87 1.61 20.82
CA PHE A 317 0.52 1.16 20.66
C PHE A 317 1.11 1.64 19.32
N LEU A 318 0.33 1.58 18.25
CA LEU A 318 0.79 2.07 16.95
C LEU A 318 1.04 3.57 16.96
N LEU A 319 0.14 4.38 17.54
CA LEU A 319 0.33 5.84 17.63
C LEU A 319 1.52 6.20 18.51
N ALA A 320 1.76 5.47 19.60
CA ALA A 320 2.97 5.61 20.41
C ALA A 320 4.24 5.30 19.59
N ALA A 321 4.22 4.24 18.77
CA ALA A 321 5.31 3.90 17.88
C ALA A 321 5.55 4.99 16.79
N TYR A 322 4.50 5.63 16.29
CA TYR A 322 4.63 6.75 15.36
C TYR A 322 5.24 7.99 16.03
N ALA A 323 4.83 8.30 17.27
CA ALA A 323 5.46 9.38 18.04
C ALA A 323 6.95 9.11 18.29
N GLU A 324 7.31 7.87 18.59
CA GLU A 324 8.70 7.40 18.73
C GLU A 324 9.45 7.55 17.41
N ALA A 325 8.87 7.12 16.27
CA ALA A 325 9.47 7.22 14.94
C ALA A 325 9.78 8.68 14.57
N ILE A 326 8.88 9.61 14.88
CA ILE A 326 9.07 11.05 14.67
C ILE A 326 10.22 11.59 15.53
N ARG A 327 10.24 11.24 16.81
CA ARG A 327 11.32 11.63 17.74
C ARG A 327 12.68 11.14 17.28
N GLU A 328 12.74 9.91 16.82
CA GLU A 328 13.94 9.25 16.31
C GLU A 328 14.24 9.58 14.84
N ARG A 329 13.46 10.50 14.24
CA ARG A 329 13.63 10.98 12.87
C ARG A 329 13.67 9.86 11.83
N TYR A 330 12.74 8.91 11.90
CA TYR A 330 12.48 7.97 10.83
C TYR A 330 11.98 8.71 9.59
N ARG A 331 12.22 8.12 8.43
CA ARG A 331 11.73 8.59 7.15
C ARG A 331 10.36 7.98 6.87
N PHE A 332 9.44 8.78 6.38
CA PHE A 332 8.04 8.37 6.20
C PHE A 332 7.68 8.13 4.74
N TYR A 333 6.63 7.34 4.53
CA TYR A 333 5.93 7.02 3.29
C TYR A 333 6.75 6.14 2.31
N SER A 334 6.50 6.28 0.97
CA SER A 334 6.95 5.32 -0.05
C SER A 334 8.45 5.05 -0.08
N TYR A 335 9.27 6.10 0.04
CA TYR A 335 10.73 6.00 0.05
C TYR A 335 11.32 6.07 1.47
N GLY A 336 10.45 5.99 2.45
CA GLY A 336 10.82 6.05 3.86
C GLY A 336 11.36 4.74 4.41
N ASP A 337 11.31 4.63 5.72
CA ASP A 337 11.67 3.47 6.50
C ASP A 337 10.46 2.54 6.70
N CYS A 338 10.63 1.42 7.37
CA CYS A 338 9.57 0.44 7.58
C CYS A 338 9.38 0.04 9.04
N MET A 339 8.29 -0.68 9.28
CA MET A 339 7.98 -1.36 10.53
C MET A 339 7.81 -2.85 10.28
N LEU A 340 8.32 -3.68 11.18
CA LEU A 340 7.98 -5.09 11.30
C LEU A 340 7.15 -5.28 12.56
N ILE A 341 5.92 -5.76 12.44
CA ILE A 341 4.99 -5.98 13.55
C ILE A 341 4.86 -7.48 13.78
N VAL A 342 5.31 -7.97 14.95
CA VAL A 342 5.38 -9.38 15.34
C VAL A 342 4.54 -9.69 16.57
#